data_cb0fb60ee1ec831d5988ce978aaa2a0f
#
_entry.id   cb0fb60ee1ec831d5988ce978aaa2a0f
#
_cell.length_a   1.000
_cell.length_b   1.000
_cell.length_c   1.000
_cell.angle_alpha   90.00
_cell.angle_beta   90.00
_cell.angle_gamma   90.00
#
_symmetry.space_group_name_H-M   'P 1'
#
loop_
_entity.id
_entity.type
_entity.pdbx_description
1 polymer ?
#
loop_
_entity_poly.entity_id
_entity_poly.type
_entity_poly.pdbx_seq_one_letter_code
_entity_poly.pdbx_strand_id
1 'polypeptide(L)'
;MKFTDEEQRAWLASLDRRFSSAAVLIENEQGELLIVKAGYKDHWSLPGGIVDAGESPLEAAVRELKEEVDIQVDPKDLKLAMVASRQSDEFLTHQFVFFTKLENDAFSEIKLQESEIVASKFIAKNEVDFEDMSLLWAIRFWAIDKFGYVNTKIIDNDGVKKEVVEFFAPMIGGK
;
A
#
# COMPACT_ATOMS: atom_id res chain seq x y z
N MET A 1 -35.43 -3.75 -15.38
CA MET A 1 -35.89 -4.52 -14.20
C MET A 1 -35.25 -3.88 -12.99
N LYS A 2 -36.05 -3.46 -12.00
CA LYS A 2 -35.51 -2.94 -10.72
C LYS A 2 -35.57 -4.09 -9.73
N PHE A 3 -34.46 -4.36 -9.05
CA PHE A 3 -34.42 -5.29 -7.93
C PHE A 3 -35.25 -4.74 -6.78
N THR A 4 -35.95 -5.59 -6.05
CA THR A 4 -36.44 -5.29 -4.73
C THR A 4 -35.26 -5.20 -3.75
N ASP A 5 -35.43 -4.57 -2.58
CA ASP A 5 -34.36 -4.46 -1.56
C ASP A 5 -33.88 -5.84 -1.08
N GLU A 6 -34.75 -6.84 -1.08
CA GLU A 6 -34.42 -8.22 -0.69
C GLU A 6 -33.57 -8.92 -1.78
N GLU A 7 -33.98 -8.82 -3.04
CA GLU A 7 -33.22 -9.35 -4.18
C GLU A 7 -31.83 -8.70 -4.29
N GLN A 8 -31.77 -7.38 -4.06
CA GLN A 8 -30.48 -6.66 -4.08
C GLN A 8 -29.57 -7.13 -2.95
N ARG A 9 -30.08 -7.31 -1.72
CA ARG A 9 -29.28 -7.85 -0.60
C ARG A 9 -28.82 -9.28 -0.86
N ALA A 10 -29.69 -10.14 -1.38
CA ALA A 10 -29.34 -11.52 -1.73
C ALA A 10 -28.26 -11.57 -2.81
N TRP A 11 -28.38 -10.72 -3.86
CA TRP A 11 -27.39 -10.61 -4.90
C TRP A 11 -26.04 -10.11 -4.35
N LEU A 12 -26.01 -9.03 -3.55
CA LEU A 12 -24.78 -8.53 -2.92
C LEU A 12 -24.13 -9.58 -2.03
N ALA A 13 -24.92 -10.38 -1.30
CA ALA A 13 -24.40 -11.45 -0.46
C ALA A 13 -23.80 -12.63 -1.24
N SER A 14 -24.19 -12.79 -2.51
CA SER A 14 -23.65 -13.82 -3.41
C SER A 14 -22.33 -13.44 -4.09
N LEU A 15 -21.90 -12.17 -4.02
CA LEU A 15 -20.64 -11.71 -4.60
C LEU A 15 -19.47 -12.11 -3.71
N ASP A 16 -18.36 -12.44 -4.34
CA ASP A 16 -17.10 -12.64 -3.64
C ASP A 16 -16.72 -11.39 -2.86
N ARG A 17 -16.44 -11.58 -1.57
CA ARG A 17 -15.98 -10.48 -0.73
C ARG A 17 -14.49 -10.31 -0.91
N ARG A 18 -14.09 -9.07 -1.16
CA ARG A 18 -12.68 -8.67 -1.31
C ARG A 18 -12.41 -7.57 -0.32
N PHE A 19 -11.28 -7.62 0.33
CA PHE A 19 -10.85 -6.50 1.17
C PHE A 19 -9.90 -5.59 0.37
N SER A 20 -9.75 -4.38 0.84
CA SER A 20 -8.80 -3.42 0.29
C SER A 20 -7.81 -3.02 1.36
N SER A 21 -6.64 -2.60 0.95
CA SER A 21 -5.66 -1.95 1.81
C SER A 21 -5.19 -0.64 1.17
N ALA A 22 -4.73 0.28 2.02
CA ALA A 22 -4.16 1.53 1.59
C ALA A 22 -2.78 1.72 2.22
N ALA A 23 -1.85 2.30 1.47
CA ALA A 23 -0.50 2.59 1.94
C ALA A 23 0.01 3.89 1.32
N VAL A 24 1.05 4.49 1.92
CA VAL A 24 1.58 5.76 1.45
C VAL A 24 3.09 5.69 1.22
N LEU A 25 3.50 6.08 0.02
CA LEU A 25 4.88 6.44 -0.32
C LEU A 25 5.12 7.87 0.17
N ILE A 26 5.96 8.05 1.18
CA ILE A 26 6.28 9.38 1.72
C ILE A 26 7.75 9.66 1.45
N GLU A 27 8.02 10.60 0.57
CA GLU A 27 9.38 11.11 0.34
C GLU A 27 9.70 12.30 1.24
N ASN A 28 10.94 12.36 1.73
CA ASN A 28 11.50 13.57 2.33
C ASN A 28 12.05 14.52 1.24
N GLU A 29 12.64 15.65 1.64
CA GLU A 29 13.23 16.63 0.72
C GLU A 29 14.44 16.07 -0.05
N GLN A 30 15.14 15.08 0.50
CA GLN A 30 16.27 14.41 -0.12
C GLN A 30 15.83 13.36 -1.16
N GLY A 31 14.52 13.08 -1.27
CA GLY A 31 13.99 12.04 -2.15
C GLY A 31 14.16 10.63 -1.60
N GLU A 32 14.35 10.51 -0.28
CA GLU A 32 14.37 9.23 0.42
C GLU A 32 12.97 8.85 0.89
N LEU A 33 12.64 7.57 0.87
CA LEU A 33 11.35 7.02 1.23
C LEU A 33 11.32 6.55 2.68
N LEU A 34 10.31 6.97 3.44
CA LEU A 34 10.04 6.40 4.76
C LEU A 34 9.46 4.98 4.60
N ILE A 35 10.14 4.00 5.19
CA ILE A 35 9.66 2.62 5.28
C ILE A 35 9.57 2.16 6.73
N VAL A 36 8.63 1.26 6.98
CA VAL A 36 8.33 0.72 8.32
C VAL A 36 8.45 -0.79 8.35
N LYS A 37 8.72 -1.32 9.54
CA LYS A 37 8.77 -2.76 9.81
C LYS A 37 7.72 -3.10 10.84
N ALA A 38 6.67 -3.81 10.42
CA ALA A 38 5.72 -4.38 11.36
C ALA A 38 6.30 -5.63 12.04
N GLY A 39 6.00 -5.83 13.33
CA GLY A 39 6.57 -6.92 14.12
C GLY A 39 6.20 -8.32 13.62
N TYR A 40 5.11 -8.44 12.88
CA TYR A 40 4.58 -9.70 12.33
C TYR A 40 4.94 -9.92 10.84
N LYS A 41 5.66 -8.98 10.18
CA LYS A 41 6.06 -9.10 8.77
C LYS A 41 7.55 -9.38 8.64
N ASP A 42 7.92 -10.23 7.70
CA ASP A 42 9.33 -10.54 7.39
C ASP A 42 9.99 -9.47 6.50
N HIS A 43 9.19 -8.60 5.87
CA HIS A 43 9.65 -7.60 4.93
C HIS A 43 9.37 -6.16 5.42
N TRP A 44 10.15 -5.21 4.89
CA TRP A 44 9.89 -3.79 5.03
C TRP A 44 8.71 -3.39 4.16
N SER A 45 7.85 -2.54 4.69
CA SER A 45 6.64 -2.07 4.04
C SER A 45 6.51 -0.54 4.09
N LEU A 46 5.48 -0.04 3.43
CA LEU A 46 5.02 1.34 3.58
C LEU A 46 4.11 1.44 4.79
N PRO A 47 4.01 2.61 5.44
CA PRO A 47 2.92 2.89 6.36
C PRO A 47 1.58 2.63 5.68
N GLY A 48 0.67 1.90 6.36
CA GLY A 48 -0.64 1.56 5.81
C GLY A 48 -1.19 0.22 6.26
N GLY A 49 -2.50 0.07 6.11
CA GLY A 49 -3.25 -1.10 6.57
C GLY A 49 -4.52 -1.38 5.78
N ILE A 50 -5.43 -2.08 6.41
CA ILE A 50 -6.73 -2.47 5.85
C ILE A 50 -7.66 -1.25 5.80
N VAL A 51 -8.46 -1.16 4.75
CA VAL A 51 -9.56 -0.19 4.63
C VAL A 51 -10.74 -0.71 5.45
N ASP A 52 -11.12 0.02 6.47
CA ASP A 52 -12.22 -0.34 7.37
C ASP A 52 -13.59 -0.12 6.73
N ALA A 53 -14.60 -0.74 7.33
CA ALA A 53 -15.97 -0.56 6.86
C ALA A 53 -16.42 0.90 7.04
N GLY A 54 -16.84 1.51 5.94
CA GLY A 54 -17.35 2.89 5.92
C GLY A 54 -16.31 3.95 5.62
N GLU A 55 -15.03 3.59 5.44
CA GLU A 55 -14.00 4.52 4.97
C GLU A 55 -13.59 4.23 3.51
N SER A 56 -13.08 5.24 2.85
CA SER A 56 -12.43 5.12 1.54
C SER A 56 -10.95 4.73 1.69
N PRO A 57 -10.29 4.20 0.64
CA PRO A 57 -8.85 3.97 0.68
C PRO A 57 -8.00 5.20 1.00
N LEU A 58 -8.47 6.40 0.65
CA LEU A 58 -7.77 7.65 0.96
C LEU A 58 -7.88 7.98 2.46
N GLU A 59 -9.06 7.81 3.06
CA GLU A 59 -9.26 7.99 4.50
C GLU A 59 -8.45 6.98 5.31
N ALA A 60 -8.44 5.70 4.89
CA ALA A 60 -7.58 4.68 5.49
C ALA A 60 -6.10 5.07 5.45
N ALA A 61 -5.59 5.55 4.30
CA ALA A 61 -4.22 6.00 4.17
C ALA A 61 -3.84 7.11 5.15
N VAL A 62 -4.73 8.10 5.34
CA VAL A 62 -4.52 9.20 6.29
C VAL A 62 -4.55 8.70 7.74
N ARG A 63 -5.51 7.83 8.08
CA ARG A 63 -5.63 7.23 9.41
C ARG A 63 -4.37 6.43 9.78
N GLU A 64 -3.95 5.52 8.89
CA GLU A 64 -2.79 4.66 9.10
C GLU A 64 -1.49 5.46 9.29
N LEU A 65 -1.28 6.54 8.52
CA LEU A 65 -0.14 7.44 8.73
C LEU A 65 -0.14 8.04 10.13
N LYS A 66 -1.31 8.45 10.61
CA LYS A 66 -1.44 9.02 11.95
C LYS A 66 -1.21 7.96 13.04
N GLU A 67 -1.74 6.75 12.84
CA GLU A 67 -1.65 5.67 13.82
C GLU A 67 -0.25 5.07 13.89
N GLU A 68 0.34 4.69 12.75
CA GLU A 68 1.61 3.96 12.71
C GLU A 68 2.85 4.83 12.95
N VAL A 69 2.84 6.09 12.48
CA VAL A 69 4.05 6.97 12.49
C VAL A 69 3.81 8.39 13.02
N ASP A 70 2.59 8.71 13.49
CA ASP A 70 2.16 10.03 14.01
C ASP A 70 2.29 11.19 12.99
N ILE A 71 2.30 10.87 11.68
CA ILE A 71 2.34 11.88 10.63
C ILE A 71 0.92 12.28 10.22
N GLN A 72 0.63 13.58 10.19
CA GLN A 72 -0.64 14.13 9.73
C GLN A 72 -0.47 14.75 8.34
N VAL A 73 -1.34 14.37 7.40
CA VAL A 73 -1.37 14.91 6.04
C VAL A 73 -2.77 15.38 5.67
N ASP A 74 -2.88 16.45 4.89
CA ASP A 74 -4.16 16.79 4.25
C ASP A 74 -4.44 15.74 3.14
N PRO A 75 -5.63 15.13 3.09
CA PRO A 75 -5.99 14.19 2.03
C PRO A 75 -5.75 14.72 0.60
N LYS A 76 -5.80 16.05 0.41
CA LYS A 76 -5.53 16.70 -0.90
C LYS A 76 -4.07 16.57 -1.35
N ASP A 77 -3.14 16.39 -0.41
CA ASP A 77 -1.70 16.27 -0.70
C ASP A 77 -1.32 14.82 -1.05
N LEU A 78 -2.23 13.87 -0.88
CA LEU A 78 -2.07 12.48 -1.27
C LEU A 78 -2.51 12.28 -2.72
N LYS A 79 -1.58 11.83 -3.58
CA LYS A 79 -1.84 11.50 -4.98
C LYS A 79 -1.85 9.98 -5.15
N LEU A 80 -2.86 9.44 -5.82
CA LEU A 80 -2.88 8.02 -6.15
C LEU A 80 -1.72 7.68 -7.09
N ALA A 81 -0.79 6.87 -6.62
CA ALA A 81 0.41 6.48 -7.36
C ALA A 81 0.26 5.10 -8.02
N MET A 82 -0.24 4.12 -7.29
CA MET A 82 -0.38 2.76 -7.79
C MET A 82 -1.66 2.12 -7.27
N VAL A 83 -2.21 1.20 -8.07
CA VAL A 83 -3.26 0.27 -7.62
C VAL A 83 -2.79 -1.13 -7.95
N ALA A 84 -2.72 -2.00 -6.96
CA ALA A 84 -2.41 -3.39 -7.17
C ALA A 84 -3.62 -4.29 -6.98
N SER A 85 -3.84 -5.22 -7.91
CA SER A 85 -4.69 -6.39 -7.69
C SER A 85 -3.78 -7.52 -7.21
N ARG A 86 -3.96 -7.95 -5.96
CA ARG A 86 -3.14 -9.00 -5.35
C ARG A 86 -3.97 -10.27 -5.21
N GLN A 87 -3.49 -11.33 -5.83
CA GLN A 87 -4.19 -12.62 -5.88
C GLN A 87 -3.35 -13.73 -5.26
N SER A 88 -3.97 -14.50 -4.37
CA SER A 88 -3.47 -15.78 -3.88
C SER A 88 -4.59 -16.81 -3.94
N ASP A 89 -4.31 -18.06 -3.58
CA ASP A 89 -5.33 -19.11 -3.48
C ASP A 89 -6.32 -18.85 -2.32
N GLU A 90 -5.93 -18.02 -1.35
CA GLU A 90 -6.73 -17.74 -0.14
C GLU A 90 -7.53 -16.45 -0.24
N PHE A 91 -7.05 -15.48 -1.02
CA PHE A 91 -7.69 -14.16 -1.10
C PHE A 91 -7.41 -13.44 -2.41
N LEU A 92 -8.30 -12.50 -2.72
CA LEU A 92 -8.04 -11.43 -3.66
C LEU A 92 -8.26 -10.09 -2.96
N THR A 93 -7.27 -9.21 -3.03
CA THR A 93 -7.34 -7.86 -2.46
C THR A 93 -6.91 -6.81 -3.45
N HIS A 94 -7.35 -5.59 -3.25
CA HIS A 94 -6.85 -4.42 -3.96
C HIS A 94 -6.06 -3.56 -2.98
N GLN A 95 -4.85 -3.20 -3.36
CA GLN A 95 -4.01 -2.29 -2.59
C GLN A 95 -3.90 -0.95 -3.32
N PHE A 96 -4.27 0.11 -2.63
CA PHE A 96 -4.14 1.49 -3.09
C PHE A 96 -2.88 2.08 -2.49
N VAL A 97 -1.98 2.58 -3.33
CA VAL A 97 -0.74 3.20 -2.87
C VAL A 97 -0.78 4.67 -3.27
N PHE A 98 -0.79 5.53 -2.28
CA PHE A 98 -0.73 6.97 -2.46
C PHE A 98 0.71 7.46 -2.37
N PHE A 99 0.96 8.67 -2.84
CA PHE A 99 2.26 9.33 -2.80
C PHE A 99 2.10 10.75 -2.25
N THR A 100 3.04 11.14 -1.40
CA THR A 100 3.24 12.53 -0.98
C THR A 100 4.71 12.82 -0.77
N LYS A 101 5.06 14.10 -0.80
CA LYS A 101 6.38 14.60 -0.41
C LYS A 101 6.21 15.59 0.72
N LEU A 102 6.95 15.40 1.80
CA LEU A 102 6.88 16.25 2.98
C LEU A 102 8.24 16.90 3.25
N GLU A 103 8.19 18.06 3.89
CA GLU A 103 9.37 18.74 4.41
C GLU A 103 9.96 17.98 5.61
N ASN A 104 11.25 18.16 5.86
CA ASN A 104 11.96 17.39 6.89
C ASN A 104 11.44 17.60 8.32
N ASP A 105 10.83 18.73 8.60
CA ASP A 105 10.22 19.00 9.91
C ASP A 105 9.03 18.07 10.22
N ALA A 106 8.30 17.63 9.21
CA ALA A 106 7.22 16.65 9.37
C ALA A 106 7.69 15.30 9.96
N PHE A 107 8.98 15.00 9.84
CA PHE A 107 9.59 13.77 10.34
C PHE A 107 10.31 13.93 11.68
N SER A 108 10.40 15.16 12.22
CA SER A 108 11.12 15.45 13.45
C SER A 108 10.53 14.77 14.69
N GLU A 109 9.27 14.42 14.66
CA GLU A 109 8.50 13.85 15.76
C GLU A 109 7.82 12.52 15.42
N ILE A 110 8.42 11.71 14.51
CA ILE A 110 7.87 10.38 14.22
C ILE A 110 7.75 9.59 15.53
N LYS A 111 6.54 9.13 15.83
CA LYS A 111 6.25 8.23 16.94
C LYS A 111 5.66 6.94 16.38
N LEU A 112 6.36 5.85 16.61
CA LEU A 112 5.90 4.54 16.15
C LEU A 112 4.80 4.01 17.07
N GLN A 113 3.80 3.41 16.49
CA GLN A 113 2.82 2.59 17.21
C GLN A 113 3.50 1.30 17.67
N GLU A 114 4.13 1.30 18.84
CA GLU A 114 4.99 0.21 19.33
C GLU A 114 4.31 -1.16 19.42
N SER A 115 2.97 -1.19 19.46
CA SER A 115 2.20 -2.45 19.43
C SER A 115 2.25 -3.14 18.07
N GLU A 116 2.58 -2.43 16.99
CA GLU A 116 2.56 -2.94 15.63
C GLU A 116 3.88 -2.68 14.88
N ILE A 117 4.41 -1.46 14.94
CA ILE A 117 5.59 -1.04 14.20
C ILE A 117 6.84 -1.08 15.09
N VAL A 118 7.77 -1.97 14.77
CA VAL A 118 9.00 -2.19 15.56
C VAL A 118 10.19 -1.37 15.08
N ALA A 119 10.15 -0.84 13.86
CA ALA A 119 11.20 0.01 13.31
C ALA A 119 10.71 0.86 12.14
N SER A 120 11.39 2.00 11.92
CA SER A 120 11.29 2.80 10.70
C SER A 120 12.66 3.26 10.25
N LYS A 121 12.81 3.54 8.97
CA LYS A 121 14.01 4.16 8.39
C LYS A 121 13.68 4.85 7.08
N PHE A 122 14.58 5.72 6.64
CA PHE A 122 14.60 6.22 5.28
C PHE A 122 15.47 5.33 4.40
N ILE A 123 15.10 5.21 3.12
CA ILE A 123 15.86 4.48 2.10
C ILE A 123 15.93 5.32 0.82
N ALA A 124 17.10 5.47 0.25
CA ALA A 124 17.28 6.15 -1.02
C ALA A 124 17.02 5.18 -2.20
N LYS A 125 16.62 5.72 -3.36
CA LYS A 125 16.33 4.89 -4.55
C LYS A 125 17.50 3.98 -4.97
N ASN A 126 18.72 4.47 -4.85
CA ASN A 126 19.93 3.73 -5.20
C ASN A 126 20.33 2.63 -4.19
N GLU A 127 19.67 2.59 -3.04
CA GLU A 127 19.85 1.53 -2.03
C GLU A 127 18.85 0.39 -2.21
N VAL A 128 17.83 0.57 -3.10
CA VAL A 128 16.81 -0.44 -3.35
C VAL A 128 17.29 -1.44 -4.39
N ASP A 129 17.54 -2.66 -3.97
CA ASP A 129 17.69 -3.79 -4.88
C ASP A 129 16.30 -4.24 -5.35
N PHE A 130 16.07 -4.23 -6.67
CA PHE A 130 14.78 -4.65 -7.24
C PHE A 130 14.47 -6.13 -6.97
N GLU A 131 15.48 -6.96 -6.82
CA GLU A 131 15.32 -8.39 -6.51
C GLU A 131 15.19 -8.66 -5.00
N ASP A 132 15.36 -7.64 -4.16
CA ASP A 132 15.23 -7.80 -2.71
C ASP A 132 13.76 -8.01 -2.29
N MET A 133 13.43 -9.27 -2.03
CA MET A 133 12.10 -9.67 -1.58
C MET A 133 11.82 -9.29 -0.12
N SER A 134 12.81 -8.79 0.62
CA SER A 134 12.61 -8.19 1.95
C SER A 134 11.97 -6.80 1.89
N LEU A 135 11.77 -6.25 0.68
CA LEU A 135 11.09 -4.99 0.42
C LEU A 135 9.74 -5.24 -0.26
N LEU A 136 8.71 -4.52 0.19
CA LEU A 136 7.40 -4.55 -0.48
C LEU A 136 7.55 -4.16 -1.96
N TRP A 137 6.83 -4.83 -2.85
CA TRP A 137 6.83 -4.56 -4.30
C TRP A 137 6.70 -3.06 -4.65
N ALA A 138 5.87 -2.32 -3.92
CA ALA A 138 5.65 -0.89 -4.18
C ALA A 138 6.91 -0.04 -3.96
N ILE A 139 7.78 -0.40 -3.00
CA ILE A 139 9.07 0.26 -2.75
C ILE A 139 10.00 0.03 -3.95
N ARG A 140 10.05 -1.18 -4.47
CA ARG A 140 10.86 -1.55 -5.64
C ARG A 140 10.41 -0.78 -6.90
N PHE A 141 9.10 -0.66 -7.13
CA PHE A 141 8.57 0.12 -8.26
C PHE A 141 8.78 1.63 -8.10
N TRP A 142 8.67 2.15 -6.87
CA TRP A 142 9.01 3.54 -6.57
C TRP A 142 10.49 3.84 -6.92
N ALA A 143 11.42 2.95 -6.59
CA ALA A 143 12.84 3.15 -6.84
C ALA A 143 13.20 3.29 -8.33
N ILE A 144 12.38 2.75 -9.22
CA ILE A 144 12.55 2.83 -10.68
C ILE A 144 11.51 3.73 -11.36
N ASP A 145 10.85 4.61 -10.60
CA ASP A 145 9.84 5.58 -11.07
C ASP A 145 8.69 4.96 -11.87
N LYS A 146 8.27 3.75 -11.52
CA LYS A 146 7.12 3.07 -12.12
C LYS A 146 5.88 3.22 -11.25
N PHE A 147 4.89 3.95 -11.74
CA PHE A 147 3.60 4.18 -11.09
C PHE A 147 2.46 3.74 -12.01
N GLY A 148 1.41 3.16 -11.47
CA GLY A 148 0.25 2.74 -12.24
C GLY A 148 -0.41 1.47 -11.72
N TYR A 149 -0.99 0.66 -12.64
CA TYR A 149 -1.66 -0.57 -12.28
C TYR A 149 -0.68 -1.74 -12.23
N VAL A 150 -0.75 -2.50 -11.15
CA VAL A 150 0.12 -3.64 -10.87
C VAL A 150 -0.74 -4.88 -10.61
N ASN A 151 -0.33 -5.99 -11.19
CA ASN A 151 -0.88 -7.31 -10.86
C ASN A 151 0.15 -8.08 -10.05
N THR A 152 -0.23 -8.57 -8.88
CA THR A 152 0.62 -9.48 -8.15
C THR A 152 -0.11 -10.81 -7.96
N LYS A 153 0.61 -11.90 -8.17
CA LYS A 153 0.11 -13.25 -7.99
C LYS A 153 1.07 -14.05 -7.13
N ILE A 154 0.55 -14.61 -6.06
CA ILE A 154 1.32 -15.54 -5.23
C ILE A 154 1.15 -16.93 -5.84
N ILE A 155 2.24 -17.53 -6.28
CA ILE A 155 2.29 -18.89 -6.82
C ILE A 155 2.96 -19.78 -5.78
N ASP A 156 2.27 -20.85 -5.38
CA ASP A 156 2.85 -21.90 -4.53
C ASP A 156 3.39 -23.00 -5.43
N ASN A 157 4.70 -23.19 -5.44
CA ASN A 157 5.37 -24.30 -6.11
C ASN A 157 5.98 -25.22 -5.03
N ASP A 158 5.29 -26.29 -4.71
CA ASP A 158 5.76 -27.32 -3.76
C ASP A 158 6.13 -26.76 -2.36
N GLY A 159 5.29 -25.85 -1.83
CA GLY A 159 5.50 -25.22 -0.51
C GLY A 159 6.42 -23.99 -0.54
N VAL A 160 6.91 -23.60 -1.70
CA VAL A 160 7.66 -22.34 -1.88
C VAL A 160 6.75 -21.30 -2.51
N LYS A 161 6.25 -20.36 -1.68
CA LYS A 161 5.44 -19.25 -2.14
C LYS A 161 6.32 -18.21 -2.82
N LYS A 162 6.03 -17.92 -4.10
CA LYS A 162 6.70 -16.88 -4.89
C LYS A 162 5.70 -15.82 -5.31
N GLU A 163 5.98 -14.55 -5.00
CA GLU A 163 5.21 -13.43 -5.54
C GLU A 163 5.72 -13.08 -6.94
N VAL A 164 4.83 -13.18 -7.93
CA VAL A 164 5.07 -12.70 -9.30
C VAL A 164 4.40 -11.35 -9.43
N VAL A 165 5.16 -10.34 -9.84
CA VAL A 165 4.68 -8.96 -9.98
C VAL A 165 4.74 -8.55 -11.44
N GLU A 166 3.59 -8.16 -12.00
CA GLU A 166 3.46 -7.70 -13.37
C GLU A 166 2.97 -6.25 -13.39
N PHE A 167 3.68 -5.38 -14.08
CA PHE A 167 3.30 -4.00 -14.27
C PHE A 167 2.60 -3.81 -15.61
N PHE A 168 1.37 -3.28 -15.61
CA PHE A 168 0.56 -3.24 -16.82
C PHE A 168 0.49 -1.90 -17.53
N ALA A 169 0.40 -0.79 -16.83
CA ALA A 169 0.35 0.50 -17.50
C ALA A 169 0.55 1.66 -16.54
N PRO A 170 1.16 2.77 -16.97
CA PRO A 170 1.06 4.02 -16.25
C PRO A 170 -0.39 4.51 -16.23
N MET A 171 -0.80 5.19 -15.17
CA MET A 171 -2.07 5.91 -15.16
C MET A 171 -2.03 7.02 -16.22
N ILE A 172 -3.18 7.27 -16.89
CA ILE A 172 -3.29 8.32 -17.93
C ILE A 172 -2.86 9.65 -17.31
N GLY A 173 -1.84 10.30 -17.90
CA GLY A 173 -1.30 11.59 -17.44
C GLY A 173 0.11 11.57 -16.84
N GLY A 174 0.70 10.41 -16.63
CA GLY A 174 2.13 10.27 -16.32
C GLY A 174 2.97 10.50 -17.59
N LYS A 175 3.81 11.56 -17.60
CA LYS A 175 4.86 11.71 -18.60
C LYS A 175 6.01 10.77 -18.27
#